data_2f09d667fc8585ec86fe09332ecee02b
#
_entry.id   2f09d667fc8585ec86fe09332ecee02b
#
_cell.length_a   1.000
_cell.length_b   1.000
_cell.length_c   1.000
_cell.angle_alpha   90.00
_cell.angle_beta   90.00
_cell.angle_gamma   90.00
#
_symmetry.space_group_name_H-M   'P 1'
#
loop_
_entity.id
_entity.type
_entity.pdbx_description
1 polymer ?
#
loop_
_entity_poly.entity_id
_entity_poly.type
_entity_poly.pdbx_seq_one_letter_code
_entity_poly.pdbx_strand_id
1 'polypeptide(L)'
;MFSIALAFVGISLLCKSPGGQTLSLVGITFVFLSSLAYAIYIVGVNRSSLKDMPIAKLTFYVLLFGLSVYVVRLKFCTGLQLIPTPLLWVNAISLAVFPTVISLVTMTKAIHYIGSTPTAILGALEPVTALFFGVLIFGEQLTPRIILGILMVITAVTLIIGGKTLLKKSKIRLRHTGR
;
A
#
# COMPACT_ATOMS: atom_id res chain seq x y z
N MET A 1 -1.67 -19.61 2.03
CA MET A 1 -0.84 -19.74 0.82
C MET A 1 -1.64 -19.50 -0.46
N PHE A 2 -2.74 -20.23 -0.70
CA PHE A 2 -3.58 -20.05 -1.90
C PHE A 2 -4.07 -18.61 -2.14
N SER A 3 -4.59 -17.94 -1.11
CA SER A 3 -5.07 -16.55 -1.21
C SER A 3 -3.98 -15.55 -1.58
N ILE A 4 -2.75 -15.77 -1.11
CA ILE A 4 -1.60 -14.91 -1.44
C ILE A 4 -1.21 -15.09 -2.92
N ALA A 5 -1.17 -16.34 -3.39
CA ALA A 5 -0.91 -16.62 -4.80
C ALA A 5 -1.99 -16.03 -5.70
N LEU A 6 -3.26 -16.15 -5.31
CA LEU A 6 -4.40 -15.58 -6.04
C LEU A 6 -4.33 -14.04 -6.10
N ALA A 7 -3.97 -13.38 -5.00
CA ALA A 7 -3.76 -11.92 -4.98
C ALA A 7 -2.62 -11.51 -5.91
N PHE A 8 -1.51 -12.24 -5.86
CA PHE A 8 -0.34 -11.97 -6.71
C PHE A 8 -0.65 -12.09 -8.19
N VAL A 9 -1.36 -13.15 -8.60
CA VAL A 9 -1.82 -13.33 -9.98
C VAL A 9 -2.78 -12.22 -10.40
N GLY A 10 -3.76 -11.88 -9.54
CA GLY A 10 -4.70 -10.78 -9.78
C GLY A 10 -4.01 -9.43 -10.00
N ILE A 11 -3.06 -9.08 -9.13
CA ILE A 11 -2.26 -7.85 -9.27
C ILE A 11 -1.41 -7.90 -10.54
N SER A 12 -0.79 -9.02 -10.86
CA SER A 12 0.00 -9.18 -12.09
C SER A 12 -0.83 -8.99 -13.37
N LEU A 13 -2.10 -9.39 -13.34
CA LEU A 13 -3.05 -9.14 -14.42
C LEU A 13 -3.39 -7.65 -14.57
N LEU A 14 -3.50 -6.92 -13.45
CA LEU A 14 -3.76 -5.48 -13.44
C LEU A 14 -2.55 -4.67 -13.93
N CYS A 15 -1.34 -5.08 -13.56
CA CYS A 15 -0.11 -4.36 -13.91
C CYS A 15 0.33 -4.50 -15.38
N LYS A 16 -0.24 -5.43 -16.13
CA LYS A 16 0.13 -5.64 -17.54
C LYS A 16 -0.56 -4.58 -18.43
N SER A 17 0.14 -3.53 -18.78
CA SER A 17 -0.37 -2.45 -19.65
C SER A 17 -0.75 -2.96 -21.05
N PRO A 18 -1.81 -2.42 -21.68
CA PRO A 18 -2.19 -2.74 -23.05
C PRO A 18 -1.13 -2.36 -24.10
N GLY A 19 -0.15 -1.52 -23.74
CA GLY A 19 0.84 -0.94 -24.64
C GLY A 19 2.14 -1.74 -24.81
N GLY A 20 2.22 -2.99 -24.35
CA GLY A 20 3.39 -3.85 -24.65
C GLY A 20 4.74 -3.37 -24.08
N GLN A 21 4.74 -2.49 -23.07
CA GLN A 21 5.99 -2.08 -22.42
C GLN A 21 6.66 -3.28 -21.78
N THR A 22 7.86 -3.60 -22.24
CA THR A 22 8.71 -4.63 -21.64
C THR A 22 9.11 -4.17 -20.25
N LEU A 23 8.66 -4.90 -19.24
CA LEU A 23 9.07 -4.64 -17.85
C LEU A 23 10.58 -4.85 -17.74
N SER A 24 11.31 -3.78 -17.40
CA SER A 24 12.76 -3.89 -17.15
C SER A 24 13.00 -4.77 -15.93
N LEU A 25 13.89 -5.76 -16.05
CA LEU A 25 14.30 -6.63 -14.93
C LEU A 25 14.82 -5.81 -13.76
N VAL A 26 15.54 -4.72 -14.02
CA VAL A 26 16.02 -3.77 -13.01
C VAL A 26 14.86 -3.10 -12.30
N GLY A 27 13.83 -2.67 -13.03
CA GLY A 27 12.61 -2.10 -12.44
C GLY A 27 11.88 -3.09 -11.53
N ILE A 28 11.75 -4.35 -11.96
CA ILE A 28 11.11 -5.40 -11.16
C ILE A 28 11.86 -5.64 -9.85
N THR A 29 13.20 -5.71 -9.88
CA THR A 29 14.02 -5.89 -8.67
C THR A 29 13.87 -4.72 -7.71
N PHE A 30 13.85 -3.48 -8.18
CA PHE A 30 13.61 -2.31 -7.31
C PHE A 30 12.22 -2.31 -6.70
N VAL A 31 11.17 -2.67 -7.44
CA VAL A 31 9.81 -2.81 -6.91
C VAL A 31 9.75 -3.90 -5.85
N PHE A 32 10.41 -5.03 -6.05
CA PHE A 32 10.48 -6.10 -5.07
C PHE A 32 11.19 -5.67 -3.78
N LEU A 33 12.35 -5.00 -3.89
CA LEU A 33 13.06 -4.45 -2.73
C LEU A 33 12.22 -3.41 -1.99
N SER A 34 11.52 -2.54 -2.71
CA SER A 34 10.60 -1.55 -2.13
C SER A 34 9.46 -2.22 -1.35
N SER A 35 8.84 -3.26 -1.93
CA SER A 35 7.76 -3.99 -1.25
C SER A 35 8.24 -4.74 -0.01
N LEU A 36 9.47 -5.27 -0.02
CA LEU A 36 10.09 -5.89 1.13
C LEU A 36 10.36 -4.86 2.24
N ALA A 37 10.94 -3.71 1.89
CA ALA A 37 11.16 -2.61 2.84
C ALA A 37 9.84 -2.11 3.46
N TYR A 38 8.79 -2.01 2.66
CA TYR A 38 7.45 -1.65 3.12
C TYR A 38 6.85 -2.68 4.09
N ALA A 39 7.02 -3.96 3.81
CA ALA A 39 6.59 -5.04 4.71
C ALA A 39 7.34 -4.99 6.06
N ILE A 40 8.66 -4.75 6.02
CA ILE A 40 9.48 -4.56 7.22
C ILE A 40 8.99 -3.35 8.02
N TYR A 41 8.69 -2.23 7.34
CA TYR A 41 8.14 -1.03 7.97
C TYR A 41 6.83 -1.32 8.73
N ILE A 42 5.82 -1.93 8.06
CA ILE A 42 4.53 -2.24 8.67
C ILE A 42 4.68 -3.15 9.89
N VAL A 43 5.52 -4.19 9.79
CA VAL A 43 5.75 -5.13 10.90
C VAL A 43 6.56 -4.45 12.01
N GLY A 44 7.56 -3.66 11.65
CA GLY A 44 8.42 -2.92 12.57
C GLY A 44 7.63 -1.95 13.45
N VAL A 45 6.76 -1.15 12.85
CA VAL A 45 5.87 -0.22 13.58
C VAL A 45 4.99 -0.95 14.59
N ASN A 46 4.52 -2.18 14.26
CA ASN A 46 3.62 -2.92 15.15
C ASN A 46 4.35 -3.74 16.25
N ARG A 47 5.63 -4.09 16.07
CA ARG A 47 6.34 -5.01 16.96
C ARG A 47 7.50 -4.41 17.74
N SER A 48 7.97 -3.23 17.38
CA SER A 48 9.09 -2.58 18.07
C SER A 48 8.60 -1.54 19.08
N SER A 49 9.53 -0.93 19.80
CA SER A 49 9.28 0.25 20.67
C SER A 49 8.62 1.42 19.93
N LEU A 50 8.55 1.37 18.61
CA LEU A 50 7.84 2.34 17.78
C LEU A 50 6.33 2.30 17.99
N LYS A 51 5.78 1.18 18.48
CA LYS A 51 4.35 1.04 18.77
C LYS A 51 3.90 2.02 19.88
N ASP A 52 4.78 2.30 20.84
CA ASP A 52 4.48 3.18 21.97
C ASP A 52 4.77 4.66 21.66
N MET A 53 5.33 4.93 20.47
CA MET A 53 5.63 6.30 20.03
C MET A 53 4.36 7.01 19.57
N PRO A 54 4.16 8.29 19.93
CA PRO A 54 3.06 9.10 19.40
C PRO A 54 3.05 9.11 17.86
N ILE A 55 1.89 8.90 17.26
CA ILE A 55 1.72 8.77 15.80
C ILE A 55 2.31 9.96 15.05
N ALA A 56 2.08 11.18 15.55
CA ALA A 56 2.63 12.39 14.94
C ALA A 56 4.17 12.39 14.91
N LYS A 57 4.79 11.94 16.00
CA LYS A 57 6.26 11.84 16.12
C LYS A 57 6.82 10.78 15.16
N LEU A 58 6.20 9.62 15.11
CA LEU A 58 6.60 8.55 14.18
C LEU A 58 6.48 9.01 12.72
N THR A 59 5.33 9.60 12.34
CA THR A 59 5.11 10.11 10.99
C THR A 59 6.10 11.20 10.62
N PHE A 60 6.41 12.11 11.55
CA PHE A 60 7.41 13.16 11.34
C PHE A 60 8.80 12.57 11.00
N TYR A 61 9.27 11.60 11.78
CA TYR A 61 10.57 10.97 11.50
C TYR A 61 10.58 10.19 10.18
N VAL A 62 9.51 9.48 9.85
CA VAL A 62 9.39 8.76 8.57
C VAL A 62 9.49 9.73 7.40
N LEU A 63 8.78 10.87 7.47
CA LEU A 63 8.84 11.91 6.45
C LEU A 63 10.22 12.59 6.39
N LEU A 64 10.83 12.87 7.55
CA LEU A 64 12.16 13.48 7.62
C LEU A 64 13.23 12.58 6.98
N PHE A 65 13.25 11.29 7.31
CA PHE A 65 14.16 10.34 6.68
C PHE A 65 13.87 10.16 5.19
N GLY A 66 12.60 10.11 4.79
CA GLY A 66 12.22 10.10 3.38
C GLY A 66 12.72 11.35 2.63
N LEU A 67 12.54 12.52 3.22
CA LEU A 67 13.04 13.79 2.65
C LEU A 67 14.55 13.79 2.50
N SER A 68 15.30 13.27 3.50
CA SER A 68 16.77 13.23 3.44
C SER A 68 17.28 12.43 2.24
N VAL A 69 16.61 11.33 1.88
CA VAL A 69 16.97 10.55 0.68
C VAL A 69 16.78 11.38 -0.60
N TYR A 70 15.68 12.16 -0.68
CA TYR A 70 15.44 13.04 -1.83
C TYR A 70 16.49 14.19 -1.89
N VAL A 71 16.83 14.78 -0.77
CA VAL A 71 17.86 15.85 -0.71
C VAL A 71 19.21 15.34 -1.23
N VAL A 72 19.63 14.15 -0.80
CA VAL A 72 20.86 13.52 -1.30
C VAL A 72 20.76 13.21 -2.80
N ARG A 73 19.62 12.65 -3.25
CA ARG A 73 19.38 12.32 -4.67
C ARG A 73 19.41 13.54 -5.57
N LEU A 74 18.89 14.67 -5.12
CA LEU A 74 18.90 15.94 -5.82
C LEU A 74 20.22 16.72 -5.70
N LYS A 75 21.31 16.06 -5.28
CA LYS A 75 22.63 16.69 -5.07
C LYS A 75 22.52 17.97 -4.22
N PHE A 76 21.90 17.84 -3.05
CA PHE A 76 21.65 18.97 -2.12
C PHE A 76 20.88 20.12 -2.76
N CYS A 77 19.81 19.78 -3.50
CA CYS A 77 18.89 20.74 -4.13
C CYS A 77 19.45 21.52 -5.34
N THR A 78 20.62 21.18 -5.86
CA THR A 78 21.18 21.83 -7.07
C THR A 78 20.43 21.47 -8.35
N GLY A 79 19.66 20.38 -8.36
CA GLY A 79 18.84 19.93 -9.48
C GLY A 79 17.35 20.28 -9.38
N LEU A 80 16.96 21.17 -8.45
CA LEU A 80 15.56 21.58 -8.30
C LEU A 80 15.09 22.39 -9.50
N GLN A 81 14.03 21.92 -10.16
CA GLN A 81 13.32 22.68 -11.15
C GLN A 81 12.30 23.59 -10.46
N LEU A 82 12.36 24.89 -10.74
CA LEU A 82 11.36 25.83 -10.24
C LEU A 82 10.01 25.53 -10.89
N ILE A 83 8.97 25.52 -10.08
CA ILE A 83 7.60 25.30 -10.54
C ILE A 83 7.10 26.61 -11.18
N PRO A 84 6.82 26.62 -12.50
CA PRO A 84 6.62 27.88 -13.23
C PRO A 84 5.21 28.48 -13.07
N THR A 85 4.21 27.69 -12.63
CA THR A 85 2.83 28.15 -12.59
C THR A 85 2.16 27.91 -11.23
N PRO A 86 1.25 28.81 -10.79
CA PRO A 86 0.50 28.65 -9.54
C PRO A 86 -0.30 27.34 -9.49
N LEU A 87 -0.86 26.89 -10.60
CA LEU A 87 -1.62 25.65 -10.68
C LEU A 87 -0.75 24.43 -10.37
N LEU A 88 0.48 24.41 -10.83
CA LEU A 88 1.43 23.33 -10.52
C LEU A 88 1.83 23.33 -9.03
N TRP A 89 1.88 24.50 -8.38
CA TRP A 89 2.06 24.61 -6.93
C TRP A 89 0.89 23.99 -6.17
N VAL A 90 -0.34 24.28 -6.57
CA VAL A 90 -1.54 23.67 -5.96
C VAL A 90 -1.50 22.15 -6.09
N ASN A 91 -1.16 21.65 -7.28
CA ASN A 91 -1.03 20.21 -7.51
C ASN A 91 0.08 19.59 -6.67
N ALA A 92 1.26 20.22 -6.58
CA ALA A 92 2.38 19.72 -5.79
C ALA A 92 2.05 19.67 -4.28
N ILE A 93 1.43 20.73 -3.75
CA ILE A 93 0.99 20.78 -2.36
C ILE A 93 -0.09 19.72 -2.10
N SER A 94 -1.06 19.57 -2.99
CA SER A 94 -2.10 18.55 -2.89
C SER A 94 -1.50 17.14 -2.85
N LEU A 95 -0.52 16.83 -3.70
CA LEU A 95 0.21 15.56 -3.71
C LEU A 95 1.04 15.35 -2.43
N ALA A 96 1.60 16.41 -1.86
CA ALA A 96 2.32 16.31 -0.60
C ALA A 96 1.37 16.06 0.58
N VAL A 97 0.22 16.72 0.62
CA VAL A 97 -0.71 16.64 1.75
C VAL A 97 -1.54 15.36 1.71
N PHE A 98 -2.28 15.10 0.64
CA PHE A 98 -3.25 14.01 0.60
C PHE A 98 -2.60 12.61 0.54
N PRO A 99 -1.88 12.23 -0.51
CA PRO A 99 -1.34 10.88 -0.60
C PRO A 99 -0.10 10.64 0.26
N THR A 100 0.56 11.67 0.78
CA THR A 100 1.76 11.49 1.61
C THR A 100 1.45 11.68 3.09
N VAL A 101 1.10 12.90 3.53
CA VAL A 101 0.94 13.16 4.98
C VAL A 101 -0.30 12.48 5.53
N ILE A 102 -1.47 12.71 4.92
CA ILE A 102 -2.73 12.14 5.41
C ILE A 102 -2.71 10.62 5.31
N SER A 103 -2.22 10.07 4.21
CA SER A 103 -2.11 8.62 4.01
C SER A 103 -1.21 7.97 5.06
N LEU A 104 0.00 8.50 5.30
CA LEU A 104 0.92 7.98 6.32
C LEU A 104 0.34 8.06 7.73
N VAL A 105 -0.28 9.17 8.10
CA VAL A 105 -0.92 9.33 9.41
C VAL A 105 -2.05 8.31 9.59
N THR A 106 -2.91 8.17 8.58
CA THR A 106 -4.05 7.25 8.62
C THR A 106 -3.60 5.81 8.68
N MET A 107 -2.58 5.45 7.90
CA MET A 107 -2.00 4.12 7.90
C MET A 107 -1.33 3.79 9.23
N THR A 108 -0.55 4.70 9.79
CA THR A 108 0.07 4.52 11.10
C THR A 108 -0.98 4.34 12.19
N LYS A 109 -2.06 5.15 12.17
CA LYS A 109 -3.22 4.96 13.06
C LYS A 109 -3.84 3.58 12.90
N ALA A 110 -4.08 3.14 11.67
CA ALA A 110 -4.65 1.82 11.41
C ALA A 110 -3.76 0.70 11.99
N ILE A 111 -2.44 0.77 11.81
CA ILE A 111 -1.51 -0.20 12.40
C ILE A 111 -1.58 -0.21 13.94
N HIS A 112 -1.71 0.96 14.57
CA HIS A 112 -1.83 1.06 16.04
C HIS A 112 -3.14 0.47 16.55
N TYR A 113 -4.27 0.75 15.88
CA TYR A 113 -5.60 0.32 16.36
C TYR A 113 -5.94 -1.13 16.04
N ILE A 114 -5.67 -1.57 14.81
CA ILE A 114 -6.08 -2.91 14.33
C ILE A 114 -4.91 -3.86 14.06
N GLY A 115 -3.68 -3.35 14.15
CA GLY A 115 -2.45 -4.13 13.92
C GLY A 115 -2.01 -4.17 12.45
N SER A 116 -0.78 -4.62 12.23
CA SER A 116 -0.14 -4.66 10.91
C SER A 116 -0.86 -5.57 9.91
N THR A 117 -1.33 -6.73 10.35
CA THR A 117 -1.92 -7.72 9.43
C THR A 117 -3.26 -7.29 8.84
N PRO A 118 -4.26 -6.81 9.61
CA PRO A 118 -5.49 -6.28 9.04
C PRO A 118 -5.24 -5.05 8.17
N THR A 119 -4.34 -4.16 8.57
CA THR A 119 -3.97 -2.99 7.78
C THR A 119 -3.39 -3.38 6.42
N ALA A 120 -2.48 -4.34 6.36
CA ALA A 120 -1.93 -4.83 5.10
C ALA A 120 -2.99 -5.51 4.20
N ILE A 121 -3.96 -6.20 4.80
CA ILE A 121 -5.07 -6.83 4.06
C ILE A 121 -5.96 -5.75 3.43
N LEU A 122 -6.30 -4.69 4.18
CA LEU A 122 -7.07 -3.57 3.66
C LEU A 122 -6.28 -2.80 2.59
N GLY A 123 -4.96 -2.67 2.74
CA GLY A 123 -4.09 -2.10 1.72
C GLY A 123 -4.11 -2.86 0.39
N ALA A 124 -4.39 -4.15 0.40
CA ALA A 124 -4.54 -4.92 -0.84
C ALA A 124 -5.77 -4.52 -1.68
N LEU A 125 -6.68 -3.70 -1.16
CA LEU A 125 -7.78 -3.09 -1.92
C LEU A 125 -7.36 -1.82 -2.68
N GLU A 126 -6.17 -1.29 -2.43
CA GLU A 126 -5.66 -0.08 -3.07
C GLU A 126 -5.71 -0.14 -4.61
N PRO A 127 -5.21 -1.20 -5.29
CA PRO A 127 -5.29 -1.26 -6.74
C PRO A 127 -6.72 -1.33 -7.27
N VAL A 128 -7.66 -1.90 -6.51
CA VAL A 128 -9.07 -1.94 -6.88
C VAL A 128 -9.69 -0.55 -6.81
N THR A 129 -9.36 0.20 -5.75
CA THR A 129 -9.83 1.58 -5.55
C THR A 129 -9.25 2.51 -6.63
N ALA A 130 -7.95 2.38 -6.92
CA ALA A 130 -7.28 3.16 -7.95
C ALA A 130 -7.94 2.95 -9.33
N LEU A 131 -8.24 1.69 -9.67
CA LEU A 131 -8.90 1.37 -10.93
C LEU A 131 -10.36 1.88 -10.99
N PHE A 132 -11.10 1.79 -9.88
CA PHE A 132 -12.44 2.36 -9.80
C PHE A 132 -12.44 3.86 -10.16
N PHE A 133 -11.52 4.63 -9.60
CA PHE A 133 -11.36 6.04 -9.93
C PHE A 133 -10.81 6.25 -11.34
N GLY A 134 -9.92 5.38 -11.83
CA GLY A 134 -9.41 5.39 -13.21
C GLY A 134 -10.55 5.32 -14.23
N VAL A 135 -11.49 4.39 -14.02
CA VAL A 135 -12.66 4.26 -14.88
C VAL A 135 -13.64 5.43 -14.72
N LEU A 136 -13.95 5.82 -13.47
CA LEU A 136 -14.99 6.81 -13.20
C LEU A 136 -14.58 8.23 -13.60
N ILE A 137 -13.32 8.59 -13.34
CA ILE A 137 -12.83 9.97 -13.53
C ILE A 137 -12.09 10.12 -14.86
N PHE A 138 -11.26 9.13 -15.23
CA PHE A 138 -10.43 9.21 -16.42
C PHE A 138 -11.02 8.48 -17.63
N GLY A 139 -12.18 7.79 -17.47
CA GLY A 139 -12.84 7.08 -18.56
C GLY A 139 -12.04 5.88 -19.08
N GLU A 140 -11.19 5.27 -18.25
CA GLU A 140 -10.41 4.11 -18.64
C GLU A 140 -11.30 2.93 -19.02
N GLN A 141 -10.98 2.26 -20.12
CA GLN A 141 -11.78 1.13 -20.60
C GLN A 141 -11.57 -0.12 -19.73
N LEU A 142 -12.65 -0.64 -19.19
CA LEU A 142 -12.66 -1.92 -18.48
C LEU A 142 -12.47 -3.07 -19.48
N THR A 143 -11.26 -3.58 -19.57
CA THR A 143 -11.02 -4.80 -20.33
C THR A 143 -11.41 -6.04 -19.50
N PRO A 144 -11.83 -7.17 -20.15
CA PRO A 144 -12.16 -8.41 -19.43
C PRO A 144 -11.06 -8.89 -18.49
N ARG A 145 -9.82 -8.61 -18.85
CA ARG A 145 -8.63 -8.91 -18.07
C ARG A 145 -8.54 -8.09 -16.77
N ILE A 146 -8.85 -6.81 -16.83
CA ILE A 146 -8.89 -5.92 -15.67
C ILE A 146 -9.98 -6.39 -14.70
N ILE A 147 -11.16 -6.73 -15.22
CA ILE A 147 -12.27 -7.27 -14.43
C ILE A 147 -11.85 -8.57 -13.73
N LEU A 148 -11.21 -9.49 -14.45
CA LEU A 148 -10.71 -10.74 -13.87
C LEU A 148 -9.68 -10.49 -12.76
N GLY A 149 -8.73 -9.56 -12.98
CA GLY A 149 -7.74 -9.16 -11.96
C GLY A 149 -8.38 -8.63 -10.69
N ILE A 150 -9.38 -7.74 -10.80
CA ILE A 150 -10.14 -7.20 -9.66
C ILE A 150 -10.83 -8.33 -8.89
N LEU A 151 -11.57 -9.21 -9.60
CA LEU A 151 -12.29 -10.33 -8.97
C LEU A 151 -11.32 -11.24 -8.21
N MET A 152 -10.15 -11.53 -8.77
CA MET A 152 -9.13 -12.32 -8.08
C MET A 152 -8.60 -11.64 -6.82
N VAL A 153 -8.32 -10.33 -6.86
CA VAL A 153 -7.85 -9.57 -5.69
C VAL A 153 -8.93 -9.53 -4.59
N ILE A 154 -10.16 -9.19 -4.94
CA ILE A 154 -11.28 -9.16 -3.98
C ILE A 154 -11.49 -10.54 -3.34
N THR A 155 -11.49 -11.60 -4.15
CA THR A 155 -11.64 -12.97 -3.66
C THR A 155 -10.50 -13.35 -2.72
N ALA A 156 -9.26 -13.02 -3.07
CA ALA A 156 -8.09 -13.28 -2.25
C ALA A 156 -8.17 -12.57 -0.88
N VAL A 157 -8.54 -11.29 -0.87
CA VAL A 157 -8.73 -10.49 0.35
C VAL A 157 -9.85 -11.08 1.22
N THR A 158 -10.98 -11.42 0.62
CA THR A 158 -12.11 -12.03 1.33
C THR A 158 -11.74 -13.37 1.97
N LEU A 159 -11.01 -14.22 1.26
CA LEU A 159 -10.50 -15.49 1.79
C LEU A 159 -9.53 -15.32 2.95
N ILE A 160 -8.66 -14.31 2.90
CA ILE A 160 -7.73 -14.01 3.99
C ILE A 160 -8.48 -13.55 5.24
N ILE A 161 -9.47 -12.65 5.08
CA ILE A 161 -10.27 -12.12 6.19
C ILE A 161 -11.14 -13.25 6.77
N GLY A 162 -11.86 -13.98 5.93
CA GLY A 162 -12.73 -15.09 6.32
C GLY A 162 -11.97 -16.21 7.03
N GLY A 163 -10.81 -16.61 6.50
CA GLY A 163 -9.97 -17.64 7.11
C GLY A 163 -9.48 -17.28 8.52
N LYS A 164 -9.13 -16.03 8.77
CA LYS A 164 -8.74 -15.56 10.12
C LYS A 164 -9.90 -15.56 11.10
N THR A 165 -11.09 -15.18 10.66
CA THR A 165 -12.30 -15.15 11.48
C THR A 165 -12.70 -16.58 11.91
N LEU A 166 -12.63 -17.53 10.99
CA LEU A 166 -12.91 -18.94 11.27
C LEU A 166 -11.92 -19.55 12.24
N LEU A 167 -10.61 -19.30 12.09
CA LEU A 167 -9.57 -19.78 12.98
C LEU A 167 -9.70 -19.20 14.40
N LYS A 168 -10.08 -17.92 14.51
CA LYS A 168 -10.35 -17.28 15.81
C LYS A 168 -11.57 -17.91 16.50
N LYS A 169 -12.62 -18.18 15.75
CA LYS A 169 -13.85 -18.81 16.27
C LYS A 169 -13.62 -20.25 16.73
N SER A 170 -12.81 -21.01 15.98
CA SER A 170 -12.39 -22.37 16.33
C SER A 170 -11.56 -22.41 17.61
N LYS A 171 -10.57 -21.51 17.77
CA LYS A 171 -9.76 -21.40 18.99
C LYS A 171 -10.57 -21.05 20.24
N ILE A 172 -11.59 -20.19 20.10
CA ILE A 172 -12.49 -19.83 21.23
C ILE A 172 -13.35 -21.04 21.60
N ARG A 173 -13.87 -21.77 20.62
CA ARG A 173 -14.69 -22.97 20.85
C ARG A 173 -13.93 -24.08 21.59
N LEU A 174 -12.67 -24.35 21.19
CA LEU A 174 -11.81 -25.34 21.85
C LEU A 174 -11.46 -24.97 23.29
N ARG A 175 -11.40 -23.67 23.60
CA ARG A 175 -11.13 -23.16 24.95
C ARG A 175 -12.34 -23.35 25.92
N HIS A 176 -13.57 -23.35 25.35
CA HIS A 176 -14.79 -23.56 26.14
C HIS A 176 -15.17 -25.04 26.32
N THR A 177 -14.72 -25.93 25.42
CA THR A 177 -14.99 -27.37 25.49
C THR A 177 -13.93 -28.17 26.30
N GLY A 178 -12.82 -27.54 26.66
CA GLY A 178 -11.74 -28.13 27.43
C GLY A 178 -11.73 -27.75 28.93
N ARG A 179 -12.85 -27.27 29.42
CA ARG A 179 -13.17 -27.07 30.85
C ARG A 179 -14.37 -27.95 31.21
#